data_90ab5a27970ffb56a188d8e0e11078c5
#
_entry.id   90ab5a27970ffb56a188d8e0e11078c5
#
_cell.length_a   1.000
_cell.length_b   1.000
_cell.length_c   1.000
_cell.angle_alpha   90.00
_cell.angle_beta   90.00
_cell.angle_gamma   90.00
#
_symmetry.space_group_name_H-M   'P 1'
#
loop_
_entity.id
_entity.type
_entity.pdbx_description
1 polymer ?
#
loop_
_entity_poly.entity_id
_entity_poly.type
_entity_poly.pdbx_seq_one_letter_code
_entity_poly.pdbx_strand_id
1 'polypeptide(L)'
;MTAAFAFCPTCATPLQALSVEEDGGPKTRMRCPACGWTHWNNPTPVLAAVIELADKDGHLLLARNAAWPGKMFGLITGFMEAGESPQEGLAREVAEETSLQVQAMNLIGVYDFQRMNQVIIAYHALASGEIRLSPELVEYKVFRPEDVRCWRAGTGYALADWLTSRGHVPRWLEFGRREDGQTS
;
A
#
# COMPACT_ATOMS: atom_id res chain seq x y z
N MET A 1 14.75 10.46 -13.23
CA MET A 1 14.47 9.14 -12.62
C MET A 1 15.80 8.54 -12.22
N THR A 2 16.11 8.50 -10.93
CA THR A 2 17.30 7.83 -10.40
C THR A 2 17.11 6.32 -10.58
N ALA A 3 18.03 5.64 -11.26
CA ALA A 3 17.99 4.19 -11.37
C ALA A 3 18.04 3.58 -9.95
N ALA A 4 17.11 2.71 -9.61
CA ALA A 4 17.05 2.05 -8.30
C ALA A 4 18.32 1.22 -8.00
N PHE A 5 19.04 0.79 -9.04
CA PHE A 5 20.28 0.03 -8.92
C PHE A 5 21.36 0.62 -9.85
N ALA A 6 22.49 1.00 -9.26
CA ALA A 6 23.68 1.42 -10.01
C ALA A 6 24.62 0.26 -10.31
N PHE A 7 24.60 -0.79 -9.47
CA PHE A 7 25.47 -1.96 -9.53
C PHE A 7 24.66 -3.26 -9.54
N CYS A 8 25.21 -4.27 -10.18
CA CYS A 8 24.64 -5.61 -10.22
C CYS A 8 24.68 -6.26 -8.81
N PRO A 9 23.54 -6.73 -8.27
CA PRO A 9 23.51 -7.36 -6.94
C PRO A 9 24.20 -8.72 -6.91
N THR A 10 24.48 -9.33 -8.08
CA THR A 10 25.14 -10.64 -8.18
C THR A 10 26.67 -10.54 -8.23
N CYS A 11 27.23 -9.54 -8.95
CA CYS A 11 28.68 -9.45 -9.20
C CYS A 11 29.26 -8.05 -9.02
N ALA A 12 28.48 -7.09 -8.50
CA ALA A 12 28.88 -5.71 -8.24
C ALA A 12 29.38 -4.90 -9.47
N THR A 13 29.28 -5.43 -10.68
CA THR A 13 29.60 -4.69 -11.91
C THR A 13 28.60 -3.56 -12.13
N PRO A 14 29.01 -2.34 -12.55
CA PRO A 14 28.09 -1.28 -12.91
C PRO A 14 27.07 -1.72 -13.96
N LEU A 15 25.79 -1.42 -13.72
CA LEU A 15 24.71 -1.70 -14.66
C LEU A 15 24.74 -0.70 -15.82
N GLN A 16 24.33 -1.15 -17.00
CA GLN A 16 24.22 -0.34 -18.20
C GLN A 16 22.79 -0.37 -18.74
N ALA A 17 22.34 0.76 -19.27
CA ALA A 17 21.08 0.83 -20.01
C ALA A 17 21.29 0.22 -21.41
N LEU A 18 20.75 -0.96 -21.63
CA LEU A 18 20.89 -1.69 -22.89
C LEU A 18 19.51 -1.92 -23.52
N SER A 19 19.42 -1.79 -24.84
CA SER A 19 18.25 -2.22 -25.59
C SER A 19 18.24 -3.75 -25.67
N VAL A 20 17.13 -4.35 -25.24
CA VAL A 20 16.91 -5.81 -25.24
C VAL A 20 15.67 -6.09 -26.05
N GLU A 21 15.77 -7.03 -27.00
CA GLU A 21 14.57 -7.52 -27.71
C GLU A 21 13.73 -8.38 -26.78
N GLU A 22 12.45 -8.01 -26.64
CA GLU A 22 11.43 -8.71 -25.87
C GLU A 22 10.20 -8.96 -26.76
N ASP A 23 9.27 -9.79 -26.32
CA ASP A 23 8.05 -10.16 -27.09
C ASP A 23 7.19 -8.96 -27.52
N GLY A 24 7.35 -7.80 -26.95
CA GLY A 24 6.67 -6.56 -27.34
C GLY A 24 7.56 -5.58 -28.11
N GLY A 25 8.71 -6.02 -28.62
CA GLY A 25 9.73 -5.19 -29.28
C GLY A 25 10.83 -4.72 -28.32
N PRO A 26 11.76 -3.88 -28.82
CA PRO A 26 12.94 -3.47 -28.07
C PRO A 26 12.56 -2.64 -26.84
N LYS A 27 13.14 -2.98 -25.68
CA LYS A 27 13.00 -2.24 -24.42
C LYS A 27 14.35 -1.93 -23.82
N THR A 28 14.48 -0.72 -23.27
CA THR A 28 15.66 -0.35 -22.52
C THR A 28 15.58 -0.92 -21.11
N ARG A 29 16.57 -1.75 -20.74
CA ARG A 29 16.71 -2.36 -19.42
C ARG A 29 18.06 -2.01 -18.81
N MET A 30 18.11 -1.85 -17.47
CA MET A 30 19.36 -1.84 -16.74
C MET A 30 19.88 -3.27 -16.63
N ARG A 31 20.99 -3.55 -17.30
CA ARG A 31 21.55 -4.92 -17.41
C ARG A 31 23.04 -4.93 -17.05
N CYS A 32 23.46 -6.03 -16.43
CA CYS A 32 24.85 -6.27 -16.12
C CYS A 32 25.61 -6.79 -17.37
N PRO A 33 26.64 -6.09 -17.84
CA PRO A 33 27.42 -6.56 -19.00
C PRO A 33 28.29 -7.79 -18.70
N ALA A 34 28.60 -8.06 -17.42
CA ALA A 34 29.45 -9.17 -17.02
C ALA A 34 28.68 -10.49 -16.84
N CYS A 35 27.54 -10.49 -16.14
CA CYS A 35 26.82 -11.73 -15.81
C CYS A 35 25.40 -11.81 -16.43
N GLY A 36 24.95 -10.78 -17.14
CA GLY A 36 23.63 -10.76 -17.79
C GLY A 36 22.44 -10.49 -16.88
N TRP A 37 22.64 -10.29 -15.57
CA TRP A 37 21.55 -9.94 -14.67
C TRP A 37 20.79 -8.71 -15.16
N THR A 38 19.46 -8.77 -15.14
CA THR A 38 18.60 -7.70 -15.66
C THR A 38 17.68 -7.18 -14.56
N HIS A 39 17.65 -5.86 -14.38
CA HIS A 39 16.67 -5.21 -13.53
C HIS A 39 15.35 -5.02 -14.31
N TRP A 40 14.36 -5.82 -13.97
CA TRP A 40 13.05 -5.81 -14.65
C TRP A 40 12.18 -4.60 -14.27
N ASN A 41 12.47 -3.97 -13.14
CA ASN A 41 11.70 -2.86 -12.59
C ASN A 41 10.21 -3.19 -12.39
N ASN A 42 9.93 -4.43 -11.95
CA ASN A 42 8.57 -4.85 -11.62
C ASN A 42 8.02 -4.06 -10.44
N PRO A 43 6.71 -3.79 -10.40
CA PRO A 43 6.09 -3.16 -9.23
C PRO A 43 6.27 -4.02 -7.99
N THR A 44 6.51 -3.36 -6.84
CA THR A 44 6.57 -4.05 -5.56
C THR A 44 5.15 -4.33 -5.06
N PRO A 45 4.82 -5.58 -4.66
CA PRO A 45 3.54 -5.89 -4.06
C PRO A 45 3.44 -5.30 -2.64
N VAL A 46 2.33 -4.59 -2.39
CA VAL A 46 1.97 -4.02 -1.09
C VAL A 46 0.61 -4.57 -0.70
N LEU A 47 0.50 -5.04 0.52
CA LEU A 47 -0.73 -5.53 1.12
C LEU A 47 -1.44 -4.39 1.83
N ALA A 48 -2.78 -4.33 1.74
CA ALA A 48 -3.58 -3.30 2.41
C ALA A 48 -4.82 -3.91 3.07
N ALA A 49 -5.09 -3.53 4.33
CA ALA A 49 -6.22 -4.01 5.09
C ALA A 49 -7.26 -2.92 5.34
N VAL A 50 -8.48 -3.12 4.85
CA VAL A 50 -9.67 -2.46 5.41
C VAL A 50 -10.08 -3.29 6.63
N ILE A 51 -9.68 -2.85 7.82
CA ILE A 51 -9.94 -3.57 9.08
C ILE A 51 -11.30 -3.18 9.62
N GLU A 52 -12.20 -4.15 9.67
CA GLU A 52 -13.49 -4.09 10.36
C GLU A 52 -13.33 -4.74 11.74
N LEU A 53 -13.66 -4.00 12.80
CA LEU A 53 -13.53 -4.46 14.17
C LEU A 53 -14.77 -5.27 14.58
N ALA A 54 -14.62 -6.57 14.77
CA ALA A 54 -15.71 -7.49 15.11
C ALA A 54 -16.36 -7.19 16.48
N ASP A 55 -15.59 -6.65 17.41
CA ASP A 55 -16.00 -6.29 18.77
C ASP A 55 -16.43 -4.83 18.94
N LYS A 56 -16.57 -4.10 17.82
CA LYS A 56 -16.96 -2.67 17.80
C LYS A 56 -17.99 -2.37 16.70
N ASP A 57 -19.03 -3.15 16.63
CA ASP A 57 -20.17 -2.95 15.71
C ASP A 57 -19.79 -2.65 14.26
N GLY A 58 -18.74 -3.32 13.75
CA GLY A 58 -18.28 -3.15 12.36
C GLY A 58 -17.59 -1.82 12.07
N HIS A 59 -17.09 -1.13 13.09
CA HIS A 59 -16.31 0.08 12.89
C HIS A 59 -14.97 -0.23 12.20
N LEU A 60 -14.49 0.74 11.43
CA LEU A 60 -13.23 0.65 10.69
C LEU A 60 -12.06 1.25 11.47
N LEU A 61 -10.95 0.53 11.49
CA LEU A 61 -9.69 1.04 12.03
C LEU A 61 -8.89 1.73 10.93
N LEU A 62 -8.49 2.98 11.15
CA LEU A 62 -7.47 3.68 10.39
C LEU A 62 -6.36 4.14 11.34
N ALA A 63 -5.12 4.11 10.86
CA ALA A 63 -3.98 4.52 11.64
C ALA A 63 -3.12 5.57 10.92
N ARG A 64 -2.29 6.28 11.69
CA ARG A 64 -1.36 7.28 11.20
C ARG A 64 0.06 6.78 11.37
N ASN A 65 0.76 6.63 10.25
CA ASN A 65 2.16 6.26 10.25
C ASN A 65 3.04 7.44 10.70
N ALA A 66 4.06 7.16 11.50
CA ALA A 66 5.01 8.16 12.01
C ALA A 66 5.75 8.92 10.91
N ALA A 67 6.01 8.26 9.77
CA ALA A 67 6.71 8.85 8.63
C ALA A 67 5.83 9.75 7.76
N TRP A 68 4.50 9.76 7.94
CA TRP A 68 3.62 10.58 7.12
C TRP A 68 3.56 12.02 7.60
N PRO A 69 3.69 13.01 6.69
CA PRO A 69 3.49 14.39 7.05
C PRO A 69 2.02 14.66 7.40
N GLY A 70 1.78 15.46 8.43
CA GLY A 70 0.44 15.91 8.80
C GLY A 70 -0.36 14.92 9.65
N LYS A 71 -1.69 15.05 9.60
CA LYS A 71 -2.65 14.27 10.43
C LYS A 71 -3.51 13.33 9.58
N MET A 72 -2.96 12.77 8.51
CA MET A 72 -3.69 11.84 7.65
C MET A 72 -3.73 10.45 8.28
N PHE A 73 -4.91 9.84 8.30
CA PHE A 73 -5.12 8.44 8.66
C PHE A 73 -5.29 7.61 7.39
N GLY A 74 -4.73 6.41 7.37
CA GLY A 74 -4.81 5.48 6.26
C GLY A 74 -5.08 4.06 6.70
N LEU A 75 -5.17 3.17 5.73
CA LEU A 75 -5.27 1.74 5.99
C LEU A 75 -3.95 1.21 6.55
N ILE A 76 -4.00 0.08 7.24
CA ILE A 76 -2.81 -0.72 7.58
C ILE A 76 -2.24 -1.29 6.29
N THR A 77 -0.94 -1.13 6.08
CA THR A 77 -0.27 -1.58 4.85
C THR A 77 1.13 -2.08 5.15
N GLY A 78 1.54 -3.13 4.46
CA GLY A 78 2.90 -3.62 4.54
C GLY A 78 3.39 -4.24 3.24
N PHE A 79 4.67 -4.51 3.14
CA PHE A 79 5.23 -5.20 2.00
C PHE A 79 5.00 -6.70 2.11
N MET A 80 4.62 -7.31 0.99
CA MET A 80 4.59 -8.75 0.90
C MET A 80 6.03 -9.30 0.92
N GLU A 81 6.29 -10.26 1.80
CA GLU A 81 7.60 -10.89 1.94
C GLU A 81 7.76 -12.14 1.07
N ALA A 82 9.00 -12.54 0.85
CA ALA A 82 9.28 -13.76 0.09
C ALA A 82 8.85 -15.01 0.89
N GLY A 83 8.09 -15.89 0.23
CA GLY A 83 7.67 -17.17 0.80
C GLY A 83 6.34 -17.14 1.52
N GLU A 84 5.65 -15.99 1.60
CA GLU A 84 4.29 -15.88 2.15
C GLU A 84 3.25 -15.69 1.05
N SER A 85 2.04 -16.13 1.28
CA SER A 85 0.88 -15.73 0.49
C SER A 85 0.41 -14.32 0.86
N PRO A 86 -0.35 -13.62 -0.03
CA PRO A 86 -0.89 -12.30 0.33
C PRO A 86 -1.73 -12.29 1.60
N GLN A 87 -2.46 -13.38 1.88
CA GLN A 87 -3.28 -13.49 3.09
C GLN A 87 -2.43 -13.65 4.35
N GLU A 88 -1.38 -14.49 4.29
CA GLU A 88 -0.45 -14.66 5.42
C GLU A 88 0.27 -13.37 5.73
N GLY A 89 0.79 -12.69 4.70
CA GLY A 89 1.46 -11.40 4.87
C GLY A 89 0.53 -10.34 5.46
N LEU A 90 -0.71 -10.23 4.98
CA LEU A 90 -1.65 -9.27 5.54
C LEU A 90 -2.00 -9.55 6.99
N ALA A 91 -2.22 -10.83 7.35
CA ALA A 91 -2.49 -11.20 8.73
C ALA A 91 -1.31 -10.88 9.66
N ARG A 92 -0.08 -11.09 9.17
CA ARG A 92 1.17 -10.70 9.86
C ARG A 92 1.22 -9.19 10.08
N GLU A 93 1.05 -8.37 9.03
CA GLU A 93 1.08 -6.90 9.12
C GLU A 93 0.01 -6.37 10.09
N VAL A 94 -1.22 -6.88 10.02
CA VAL A 94 -2.29 -6.49 10.97
C VAL A 94 -1.89 -6.82 12.40
N ALA A 95 -1.34 -8.01 12.65
CA ALA A 95 -0.91 -8.42 13.99
C ALA A 95 0.28 -7.60 14.49
N GLU A 96 1.29 -7.36 13.65
CA GLU A 96 2.51 -6.61 14.00
C GLU A 96 2.21 -5.13 14.27
N GLU A 97 1.40 -4.49 13.41
CA GLU A 97 1.13 -3.06 13.52
C GLU A 97 0.05 -2.71 14.55
N THR A 98 -0.90 -3.63 14.83
CA THR A 98 -2.07 -3.32 15.65
C THR A 98 -2.33 -4.27 16.82
N SER A 99 -1.64 -5.43 16.87
CA SER A 99 -1.89 -6.54 17.80
C SER A 99 -3.27 -7.20 17.64
N LEU A 100 -4.02 -6.88 16.60
CA LEU A 100 -5.31 -7.51 16.30
C LEU A 100 -5.13 -8.90 15.69
N GLN A 101 -6.11 -9.77 15.91
CA GLN A 101 -6.19 -11.10 15.30
C GLN A 101 -7.23 -11.09 14.17
N VAL A 102 -6.80 -11.42 12.96
CA VAL A 102 -7.67 -11.54 11.80
C VAL A 102 -8.47 -12.84 11.91
N GLN A 103 -9.79 -12.74 11.85
CA GLN A 103 -10.74 -13.86 11.92
C GLN A 103 -11.21 -14.31 10.55
N ALA A 104 -11.40 -13.37 9.63
CA ALA A 104 -11.83 -13.61 8.27
C ALA A 104 -11.23 -12.56 7.33
N MET A 105 -11.02 -12.94 6.08
CA MET A 105 -10.40 -12.09 5.07
C MET A 105 -11.04 -12.32 3.69
N ASN A 106 -11.34 -11.22 2.99
CA ASN A 106 -11.89 -11.26 1.64
C ASN A 106 -11.15 -10.27 0.75
N LEU A 107 -10.74 -10.70 -0.44
CA LEU A 107 -10.12 -9.82 -1.43
C LEU A 107 -11.11 -8.74 -1.85
N ILE A 108 -10.70 -7.47 -1.78
CA ILE A 108 -11.44 -6.32 -2.33
C ILE A 108 -11.03 -6.15 -3.79
N GLY A 109 -9.72 -6.05 -4.05
CA GLY A 109 -9.20 -5.85 -5.39
C GLY A 109 -7.70 -5.63 -5.42
N VAL A 110 -7.23 -5.40 -6.66
CA VAL A 110 -5.84 -5.06 -6.95
C VAL A 110 -5.80 -3.67 -7.59
N TYR A 111 -4.95 -2.80 -7.06
CA TYR A 111 -4.89 -1.39 -7.45
C TYR A 111 -3.46 -1.01 -7.84
N ASP A 112 -3.34 -0.16 -8.84
CA ASP A 112 -2.04 0.40 -9.21
C ASP A 112 -1.65 1.58 -8.30
N PHE A 113 -0.38 1.71 -8.00
CA PHE A 113 0.20 2.88 -7.37
C PHE A 113 1.50 3.26 -8.08
N GLN A 114 1.35 3.69 -9.33
CA GLN A 114 2.44 3.92 -10.27
C GLN A 114 3.50 4.90 -9.75
N ARG A 115 3.08 5.93 -9.00
CA ARG A 115 4.01 6.92 -8.44
C ARG A 115 5.10 6.29 -7.55
N MET A 116 4.77 5.18 -6.88
CA MET A 116 5.68 4.44 -6.01
C MET A 116 6.20 3.15 -6.66
N ASN A 117 5.83 2.87 -7.92
CA ASN A 117 6.08 1.59 -8.58
C ASN A 117 5.61 0.40 -7.74
N GLN A 118 4.37 0.46 -7.29
CA GLN A 118 3.74 -0.55 -6.43
C GLN A 118 2.43 -1.06 -7.04
N VAL A 119 2.10 -2.31 -6.71
CA VAL A 119 0.78 -2.90 -6.88
C VAL A 119 0.21 -3.19 -5.50
N ILE A 120 -0.98 -2.69 -5.23
CA ILE A 120 -1.65 -2.86 -3.93
C ILE A 120 -2.66 -3.99 -4.05
N ILE A 121 -2.52 -4.99 -3.19
CA ILE A 121 -3.47 -6.10 -3.04
C ILE A 121 -4.26 -5.83 -1.76
N ALA A 122 -5.49 -5.38 -1.91
CA ALA A 122 -6.32 -4.93 -0.81
C ALA A 122 -7.35 -5.97 -0.38
N TYR A 123 -7.42 -6.20 0.93
CA TYR A 123 -8.39 -7.09 1.55
C TYR A 123 -9.25 -6.34 2.57
N HIS A 124 -10.48 -6.78 2.71
CA HIS A 124 -11.27 -6.60 3.91
C HIS A 124 -10.83 -7.64 4.94
N ALA A 125 -10.52 -7.21 6.15
CA ALA A 125 -10.12 -8.07 7.26
C ALA A 125 -11.07 -7.84 8.45
N LEU A 126 -11.84 -8.87 8.83
CA LEU A 126 -12.57 -8.88 10.09
C LEU A 126 -11.58 -9.25 11.19
N ALA A 127 -11.35 -8.35 12.15
CA ALA A 127 -10.37 -8.54 13.20
C ALA A 127 -10.93 -8.17 14.57
N SER A 128 -10.35 -8.75 15.63
CA SER A 128 -10.70 -8.47 17.03
C SER A 128 -9.48 -8.44 17.91
N GLY A 129 -9.63 -7.92 19.12
CA GLY A 129 -8.60 -7.86 20.14
C GLY A 129 -8.33 -6.46 20.66
N GLU A 130 -7.37 -6.35 21.58
CA GLU A 130 -6.91 -5.08 22.11
C GLU A 130 -5.96 -4.40 21.13
N ILE A 131 -6.28 -3.18 20.68
CA ILE A 131 -5.44 -2.43 19.76
C ILE A 131 -4.21 -1.91 20.50
N ARG A 132 -3.03 -2.40 20.11
CA ARG A 132 -1.72 -1.91 20.53
C ARG A 132 -0.89 -1.61 19.30
N LEU A 133 -0.52 -0.35 19.12
CA LEU A 133 0.22 0.09 17.95
C LEU A 133 1.69 -0.27 18.05
N SER A 134 2.28 -0.66 16.90
CA SER A 134 3.72 -0.75 16.74
C SER A 134 4.38 0.64 16.79
N PRO A 135 5.72 0.73 16.92
CA PRO A 135 6.43 2.01 16.86
C PRO A 135 6.29 2.77 15.53
N GLU A 136 5.86 2.10 14.46
CA GLU A 136 5.63 2.72 13.15
C GLU A 136 4.35 3.54 13.12
N LEU A 137 3.40 3.25 14.00
CA LEU A 137 2.13 3.94 14.10
C LEU A 137 2.07 4.80 15.36
N VAL A 138 1.64 6.06 15.19
CA VAL A 138 1.60 7.03 16.30
C VAL A 138 0.20 7.30 16.84
N GLU A 139 -0.83 6.97 16.08
CA GLU A 139 -2.23 7.23 16.44
C GLU A 139 -3.16 6.33 15.62
N TYR A 140 -4.26 5.89 16.20
CA TYR A 140 -5.34 5.27 15.45
C TYR A 140 -6.68 5.96 15.73
N LYS A 141 -7.60 5.80 14.81
CA LYS A 141 -9.00 6.20 14.95
C LYS A 141 -9.93 5.09 14.49
N VAL A 142 -11.07 5.04 15.13
CA VAL A 142 -12.14 4.11 14.80
C VAL A 142 -13.29 4.92 14.24
N PHE A 143 -13.77 4.53 13.07
CA PHE A 143 -14.81 5.24 12.32
C PHE A 143 -15.99 4.30 12.05
N ARG A 144 -17.18 4.84 12.08
CA ARG A 144 -18.30 4.18 11.42
C ARG A 144 -18.07 4.20 9.89
N PRO A 145 -18.54 3.18 9.16
CA PRO A 145 -18.40 3.17 7.70
C PRO A 145 -18.92 4.45 7.01
N GLU A 146 -20.02 5.02 7.49
CA GLU A 146 -20.61 6.24 6.96
C GLU A 146 -19.81 7.53 7.24
N ASP A 147 -18.94 7.52 8.26
CA ASP A 147 -18.17 8.69 8.68
C ASP A 147 -16.74 8.71 8.11
N VAL A 148 -16.26 7.56 7.62
CA VAL A 148 -14.91 7.47 7.05
C VAL A 148 -14.83 8.21 5.70
N ARG A 149 -13.67 8.82 5.43
CA ARG A 149 -13.40 9.51 4.16
C ARG A 149 -12.32 8.80 3.38
N CYS A 150 -12.55 8.62 2.09
CA CYS A 150 -11.60 8.05 1.14
C CYS A 150 -10.66 9.12 0.59
N TRP A 151 -9.54 8.72 0.01
CA TRP A 151 -8.59 9.61 -0.66
C TRP A 151 -8.29 9.11 -2.08
N ARG A 152 -7.99 10.04 -3.01
CA ARG A 152 -7.80 9.74 -4.43
C ARG A 152 -6.36 9.30 -4.75
N ALA A 153 -5.88 8.28 -4.04
CA ALA A 153 -4.56 7.66 -4.28
C ALA A 153 -4.49 6.28 -3.64
N GLY A 154 -3.83 5.33 -4.29
CA GLY A 154 -3.46 4.04 -3.72
C GLY A 154 -4.61 3.35 -2.99
N THR A 155 -4.44 3.11 -1.69
CA THR A 155 -5.37 2.37 -0.83
C THR A 155 -6.73 3.04 -0.61
N GLY A 156 -6.86 4.35 -0.91
CA GLY A 156 -8.13 5.07 -0.78
C GLY A 156 -9.22 4.57 -1.74
N TYR A 157 -8.83 4.04 -2.90
CA TYR A 157 -9.76 3.41 -3.83
C TYR A 157 -10.29 2.08 -3.31
N ALA A 158 -9.42 1.28 -2.68
CA ALA A 158 -9.83 0.03 -2.04
C ALA A 158 -10.86 0.26 -0.92
N LEU A 159 -10.65 1.30 -0.10
CA LEU A 159 -11.63 1.69 0.92
C LEU A 159 -12.96 2.11 0.29
N ALA A 160 -12.94 2.87 -0.81
CA ALA A 160 -14.14 3.31 -1.50
C ALA A 160 -14.92 2.13 -2.11
N ASP A 161 -14.23 1.17 -2.73
CA ASP A 161 -14.85 -0.02 -3.30
C ASP A 161 -15.48 -0.90 -2.23
N TRP A 162 -14.79 -1.08 -1.09
CA TRP A 162 -15.34 -1.81 0.04
C TRP A 162 -16.60 -1.13 0.60
N LEU A 163 -16.57 0.18 0.83
CA LEU A 163 -17.75 0.95 1.27
C LEU A 163 -18.92 0.80 0.31
N THR A 164 -18.65 0.90 -1.00
CA THR A 164 -19.67 0.73 -2.04
C THR A 164 -20.28 -0.68 -2.00
N SER A 165 -19.47 -1.71 -1.82
CA SER A 165 -19.94 -3.10 -1.72
C SER A 165 -20.85 -3.34 -0.50
N ARG A 166 -20.71 -2.50 0.53
CA ARG A 166 -21.55 -2.52 1.75
C ARG A 166 -22.76 -1.56 1.67
N GLY A 167 -22.99 -0.93 0.52
CA GLY A 167 -24.11 -0.02 0.30
C GLY A 167 -23.88 1.42 0.80
N HIS A 168 -22.66 1.76 1.21
CA HIS A 168 -22.30 3.12 1.59
C HIS A 168 -21.87 3.94 0.38
N VAL A 169 -22.13 5.26 0.42
CA VAL A 169 -21.64 6.21 -0.60
C VAL A 169 -20.29 6.76 -0.14
N PRO A 170 -19.18 6.48 -0.86
CA PRO A 170 -17.86 6.97 -0.48
C PRO A 170 -17.79 8.49 -0.44
N ARG A 171 -17.29 9.04 0.66
CA ARG A 171 -17.00 10.47 0.81
C ARG A 171 -15.50 10.69 0.61
N TRP A 172 -15.13 11.67 -0.22
CA TRP A 172 -13.75 11.91 -0.57
C TRP A 172 -13.16 13.07 0.23
N LEU A 173 -11.90 12.93 0.63
CA LEU A 173 -11.10 14.04 1.13
C LEU A 173 -10.81 14.99 -0.03
N GLU A 174 -11.16 16.25 0.15
CA GLU A 174 -10.68 17.32 -0.72
C GLU A 174 -9.31 17.77 -0.18
N PHE A 175 -8.26 17.46 -0.91
CA PHE A 175 -6.97 18.09 -0.68
C PHE A 175 -7.10 19.51 -1.21
N GLY A 176 -7.10 20.51 -0.33
CA GLY A 176 -7.18 21.91 -0.70
C GLY A 176 -6.13 22.23 -1.77
N ARG A 177 -6.55 22.85 -2.89
CA ARG A 177 -5.65 23.61 -3.74
C ARG A 177 -4.88 24.56 -2.82
N ARG A 178 -3.55 24.51 -2.80
CA ARG A 178 -2.79 25.66 -2.36
C ARG A 178 -3.27 26.81 -3.23
N GLU A 179 -3.86 27.81 -2.62
CA GLU A 179 -4.07 29.10 -3.28
C GLU A 179 -2.66 29.66 -3.55
N ASP A 180 -2.14 29.35 -4.74
CA ASP A 180 -1.01 30.06 -5.30
C ASP A 180 -1.53 31.44 -5.68
N GLY A 181 -1.22 32.42 -4.85
CA GLY A 181 -1.51 33.80 -5.24
C GLY A 181 -1.64 34.76 -4.09
N GLN A 182 -0.51 35.22 -3.57
CA GLN A 182 -0.34 36.66 -3.35
C GLN A 182 1.13 37.01 -3.21
N THR A 183 1.73 37.43 -4.32
CA THR A 183 2.89 38.30 -4.34
C THR A 183 2.47 39.68 -3.81
N SER A 184 3.17 40.16 -2.81
CA SER A 184 3.41 41.56 -2.55
C SER A 184 4.78 41.72 -1.92
#